data_e9906c000dab77d3ebc82c9f6c3f9722
#
_entry.id   e9906c000dab77d3ebc82c9f6c3f9722
#
_cell.length_a   1.000
_cell.length_b   1.000
_cell.length_c   1.000
_cell.angle_alpha   90.00
_cell.angle_beta   90.00
_cell.angle_gamma   90.00
#
_symmetry.space_group_name_H-M   'P 1'
#
loop_
_entity.id
_entity.type
_entity.pdbx_description
1 polymer ?
#
loop_
_entity_poly.entity_id
_entity_poly.type
_entity_poly.pdbx_seq_one_letter_code
_entity_poly.pdbx_strand_id
1 'polypeptide(L)'
;MPLDRDRRAAMTIYGDDHPSTRLTVAAGPXVPGGDMRADDQRVGIAAEAFSFGYPMVCTVRQILRAAHEGVGPISPAGFNSFTHETDPPGPLSSFLNVNPDLLVSTAQVDLGPGPLLLRLPPAPDRYHVLACYDPWLNVFAYLGTRTTGGEGGEILLLPPGGDATATGRPGTDAGGHRTDAGRLVIEAPARVLSIVAGFAYRGPADLRAVRALQDQLSLNPLDLDARRPEGPPDRSKRVCDDLRFWEELRIWLRAFPPPQVELDYARRFEALGVFTDPSPYIDPDPALAWSLRSGLRTGRDALERLADVGRRANQGWVSTLHEADYNLDRFGPGVLDDPAWEMPDRAQARIARAMAARRPLGIVHAYESTSAHCAVDVEGHRLTGAHDYRLRLKPPPVDAFWTLTMYDEPDGYLVDNPLGRYSINSQDDLVHEPDGSVPILIQHEAPPPEPAAPTANWLPAARGDFRLVLRMYRPGSEVLNGAYSPPAIHRLG
;
A
#
# COMPACT_ATOMS: atom_id res chain seq x y z
N MET A 1 14.66 30.61 7.79
CA MET A 1 14.67 29.61 8.85
C MET A 1 13.34 29.56 9.58
N PRO A 2 12.24 29.08 8.96
CA PRO A 2 11.08 28.58 9.68
C PRO A 2 10.45 27.35 9.01
N LEU A 3 11.25 26.31 8.66
CA LEU A 3 10.72 25.10 8.03
C LEU A 3 10.50 23.94 9.01
N ASP A 4 10.86 24.17 10.30
CA ASP A 4 10.93 23.05 11.26
C ASP A 4 9.59 22.73 11.96
N ARG A 5 8.64 23.69 11.99
CA ARG A 5 7.34 23.46 12.68
C ARG A 5 6.32 22.72 11.83
N ASP A 6 6.35 22.94 10.52
CA ASP A 6 5.38 22.29 9.61
C ASP A 6 5.76 20.84 9.29
N ARG A 7 7.05 20.49 9.35
CA ARG A 7 7.50 19.11 9.16
C ARG A 7 7.03 18.18 10.28
N ARG A 8 6.87 18.69 11.52
CA ARG A 8 6.37 17.88 12.64
C ARG A 8 4.86 17.57 12.50
N ALA A 9 4.11 18.42 11.82
CA ALA A 9 2.69 18.19 11.58
C ALA A 9 2.44 17.04 10.59
N ALA A 10 3.37 16.82 9.65
CA ALA A 10 3.25 15.71 8.68
C ALA A 10 3.38 14.33 9.34
N MET A 11 4.09 14.24 10.48
CA MET A 11 4.22 12.98 11.24
C MET A 11 2.92 12.57 11.94
N THR A 12 1.93 13.47 12.01
CA THR A 12 0.68 13.20 12.71
C THR A 12 -0.43 12.64 11.81
N ILE A 13 -0.15 12.43 10.52
CA ILE A 13 -1.16 11.92 9.56
C ILE A 13 -1.61 10.49 9.91
N TYR A 14 -0.78 9.76 10.63
CA TYR A 14 -1.10 8.37 11.01
C TYR A 14 -1.83 8.25 12.36
N GLY A 15 -2.12 9.36 13.02
CA GLY A 15 -2.75 9.36 14.35
C GLY A 15 -1.86 8.70 15.41
N ASP A 16 -2.40 8.56 16.60
CA ASP A 16 -1.69 7.93 17.73
C ASP A 16 -1.38 6.44 17.53
N ASP A 17 -1.84 5.86 16.41
CA ASP A 17 -1.67 4.44 16.08
C ASP A 17 -0.42 4.13 15.23
N HIS A 18 0.34 5.16 14.81
CA HIS A 18 1.59 4.91 14.06
C HIS A 18 2.64 4.34 15.02
N PRO A 19 3.38 3.28 14.61
CA PRO A 19 4.37 2.64 15.51
C PRO A 19 5.45 3.57 16.05
N SER A 20 5.69 4.71 15.40
CA SER A 20 6.72 5.68 15.82
C SER A 20 6.24 6.66 16.90
N THR A 21 4.94 6.67 17.26
CA THR A 21 4.47 7.56 18.32
C THR A 21 4.87 6.97 19.69
N ARG A 22 5.83 7.57 20.36
CA ARG A 22 6.21 7.19 21.73
C ARG A 22 5.09 7.60 22.69
N LEU A 23 4.27 6.64 23.06
CA LEU A 23 3.32 6.82 24.16
C LEU A 23 4.09 6.74 25.49
N THR A 24 4.20 7.85 26.17
CA THR A 24 4.65 7.85 27.56
C THR A 24 3.49 7.30 28.40
N VAL A 25 3.46 6.00 28.56
CA VAL A 25 2.45 5.35 29.40
C VAL A 25 2.88 5.47 30.85
N ALA A 26 2.11 6.18 31.64
CA ALA A 26 2.26 6.17 33.09
C ALA A 26 2.10 4.72 33.58
N ALA A 27 2.94 4.30 34.49
CA ALA A 27 2.84 2.97 35.12
C ALA A 27 1.45 2.81 35.75
N GLY A 28 0.65 1.89 35.21
CA GLY A 28 -0.67 1.59 35.75
C GLY A 28 -0.57 0.84 37.10
N PRO A 29 -1.66 0.86 37.87
CA PRO A 29 -1.66 0.21 39.19
C PRO A 29 -1.53 -1.32 39.07
N UNK A 30 -0.82 -1.89 39.97
CA UNK A 30 -0.68 -3.09 39.97
C UNK A 30 -1.85 -3.81 39.98
N VAL A 31 -1.75 -4.83 39.65
CA VAL A 31 -2.87 -5.79 39.54
C VAL A 31 -3.19 -6.43 40.89
N PRO A 32 -4.42 -6.42 41.32
CA PRO A 32 -4.79 -7.22 42.50
C PRO A 32 -4.70 -8.72 42.14
N GLY A 33 -4.05 -9.52 42.98
CA GLY A 33 -3.72 -10.93 42.83
C GLY A 33 -4.66 -11.82 42.03
N GLY A 34 -4.27 -12.05 40.77
CA GLY A 34 -4.78 -13.12 39.92
C GLY A 34 -3.75 -14.21 39.73
N ASP A 35 -4.12 -15.33 39.11
CA ASP A 35 -3.18 -16.37 38.75
C ASP A 35 -2.23 -15.86 37.67
N MET A 36 -1.01 -15.49 38.01
CA MET A 36 -0.01 -14.89 37.10
C MET A 36 0.20 -15.72 35.82
N ARG A 37 0.12 -17.03 35.91
CA ARG A 37 0.29 -17.89 34.72
C ARG A 37 -0.85 -17.79 33.74
N ALA A 38 -2.10 -17.72 34.26
CA ALA A 38 -3.28 -17.56 33.41
C ALA A 38 -3.31 -16.18 32.75
N ASP A 39 -2.91 -15.14 33.48
CA ASP A 39 -2.86 -13.78 32.94
C ASP A 39 -1.76 -13.64 31.89
N ASP A 40 -0.58 -14.23 32.11
CA ASP A 40 0.51 -14.25 31.12
C ASP A 40 0.10 -14.96 29.84
N GLN A 41 -0.62 -16.09 29.97
CA GLN A 41 -1.15 -16.84 28.82
C GLN A 41 -2.17 -15.99 28.04
N ARG A 42 -3.07 -15.30 28.74
CA ARG A 42 -4.08 -14.43 28.12
C ARG A 42 -3.42 -13.25 27.38
N VAL A 43 -2.35 -12.66 27.94
CA VAL A 43 -1.55 -11.61 27.28
C VAL A 43 -0.94 -12.14 25.98
N GLY A 44 -0.39 -13.35 26.00
CA GLY A 44 0.16 -13.99 24.79
C GLY A 44 -0.90 -14.17 23.70
N ILE A 45 -2.08 -14.68 24.08
CA ILE A 45 -3.21 -14.86 23.15
C ILE A 45 -3.66 -13.48 22.60
N ALA A 46 -3.69 -12.45 23.45
CA ALA A 46 -4.09 -11.10 23.02
C ALA A 46 -3.04 -10.49 22.05
N ALA A 47 -1.73 -10.72 22.27
CA ALA A 47 -0.69 -10.27 21.35
C ALA A 47 -0.83 -10.95 19.97
N GLU A 48 -1.16 -12.24 19.97
CA GLU A 48 -1.41 -12.98 18.73
C GLU A 48 -2.67 -12.47 18.02
N ALA A 49 -3.75 -12.24 18.78
CA ALA A 49 -5.01 -11.68 18.27
C ALA A 49 -4.82 -10.26 17.70
N PHE A 50 -3.97 -9.46 18.36
CA PHE A 50 -3.60 -8.13 17.83
C PHE A 50 -2.96 -8.27 16.46
N SER A 51 -1.93 -9.11 16.34
CA SER A 51 -1.20 -9.31 15.07
C SER A 51 -2.12 -9.83 13.96
N PHE A 52 -3.05 -10.73 14.31
CA PHE A 52 -4.04 -11.27 13.39
C PHE A 52 -5.01 -10.20 12.90
N GLY A 53 -5.57 -9.41 13.84
CA GLY A 53 -6.61 -8.41 13.53
C GLY A 53 -6.09 -7.09 13.00
N TYR A 54 -4.80 -6.81 13.23
CA TYR A 54 -4.16 -5.52 12.90
C TYR A 54 -4.36 -5.12 11.43
N PRO A 55 -4.15 -6.02 10.45
CA PRO A 55 -4.36 -5.64 9.05
C PRO A 55 -5.78 -5.16 8.76
N MET A 56 -6.79 -5.89 9.24
CA MET A 56 -8.18 -5.51 9.01
C MET A 56 -8.52 -4.19 9.70
N VAL A 57 -8.15 -4.04 10.96
CA VAL A 57 -8.46 -2.82 11.71
C VAL A 57 -7.80 -1.61 11.05
N CYS A 58 -6.53 -1.72 10.64
CA CYS A 58 -5.82 -0.63 9.97
C CYS A 58 -6.44 -0.31 8.61
N THR A 59 -6.76 -1.33 7.82
CA THR A 59 -7.35 -1.12 6.49
C THR A 59 -8.72 -0.44 6.61
N VAL A 60 -9.58 -0.90 7.51
CA VAL A 60 -10.91 -0.29 7.68
C VAL A 60 -10.78 1.15 8.20
N ARG A 61 -9.84 1.42 9.12
CA ARG A 61 -9.56 2.80 9.56
C ARG A 61 -9.10 3.68 8.39
N GLN A 62 -8.22 3.17 7.51
CA GLN A 62 -7.77 3.90 6.32
C GLN A 62 -8.95 4.18 5.37
N ILE A 63 -9.83 3.20 5.16
CA ILE A 63 -11.06 3.36 4.35
C ILE A 63 -11.93 4.47 4.93
N LEU A 64 -12.20 4.43 6.23
CA LEU A 64 -13.04 5.45 6.89
C LEU A 64 -12.40 6.84 6.81
N ARG A 65 -11.09 6.93 7.07
CA ARG A 65 -10.36 8.20 6.96
C ARG A 65 -10.43 8.74 5.53
N ALA A 66 -10.15 7.90 4.53
CA ALA A 66 -10.18 8.33 3.14
C ALA A 66 -11.57 8.81 2.73
N ALA A 67 -12.63 8.13 3.18
CA ALA A 67 -14.01 8.51 2.86
C ALA A 67 -14.43 9.83 3.50
N HIS A 68 -14.00 10.10 4.74
CA HIS A 68 -14.54 11.21 5.55
C HIS A 68 -13.57 12.38 5.77
N GLU A 69 -12.27 12.14 5.75
CA GLU A 69 -11.24 13.16 6.04
C GLU A 69 -10.32 13.41 4.85
N GLY A 70 -10.22 12.43 3.95
CA GLY A 70 -9.27 12.44 2.85
C GLY A 70 -7.93 11.82 3.25
N VAL A 71 -6.97 11.79 2.33
CA VAL A 71 -5.64 11.21 2.57
C VAL A 71 -4.59 12.09 1.92
N GLY A 72 -3.86 12.87 2.71
CA GLY A 72 -2.84 13.79 2.22
C GLY A 72 -3.44 14.81 1.23
N PRO A 73 -2.95 14.87 -0.02
CA PRO A 73 -3.47 15.80 -1.01
C PRO A 73 -4.79 15.35 -1.65
N ILE A 74 -5.31 14.18 -1.27
CA ILE A 74 -6.54 13.61 -1.84
C ILE A 74 -7.71 13.94 -0.91
N SER A 75 -8.66 14.75 -1.41
CA SER A 75 -9.83 15.18 -0.64
C SER A 75 -10.81 14.02 -0.37
N PRO A 76 -11.62 14.09 0.69
CA PRO A 76 -12.63 13.06 0.93
C PRO A 76 -13.73 13.12 -0.14
N ALA A 77 -14.29 11.95 -0.48
CA ALA A 77 -15.38 11.87 -1.47
C ALA A 77 -16.59 11.06 -0.96
N GLY A 78 -16.54 10.56 0.26
CA GLY A 78 -17.54 9.61 0.77
C GLY A 78 -17.38 8.24 0.13
N PHE A 79 -18.43 7.42 0.21
CA PHE A 79 -18.43 6.09 -0.40
C PHE A 79 -18.98 6.14 -1.83
N ASN A 80 -18.49 5.22 -2.66
CA ASN A 80 -18.95 5.00 -4.04
C ASN A 80 -18.67 6.18 -4.98
N SER A 81 -17.62 6.96 -4.68
CA SER A 81 -17.15 8.05 -5.53
C SER A 81 -15.63 8.05 -5.58
N PHE A 82 -15.09 8.36 -6.77
CA PHE A 82 -13.66 8.57 -6.90
C PHE A 82 -13.26 9.96 -6.42
N THR A 83 -12.07 10.04 -5.86
CA THR A 83 -11.38 11.30 -5.60
C THR A 83 -9.95 11.17 -6.12
N HIS A 84 -9.35 12.29 -6.47
CA HIS A 84 -8.12 12.31 -7.25
C HIS A 84 -7.05 13.17 -6.60
N GLU A 85 -5.80 12.72 -6.71
CA GLU A 85 -4.64 13.54 -6.45
C GLU A 85 -4.58 14.62 -7.53
N THR A 86 -4.72 15.88 -7.13
CA THR A 86 -4.81 16.98 -8.08
C THR A 86 -3.46 17.55 -8.49
N ASP A 87 -2.46 17.42 -7.61
CA ASP A 87 -1.14 17.97 -7.83
C ASP A 87 -0.09 16.87 -7.73
N PRO A 88 0.86 16.84 -8.67
CA PRO A 88 1.92 15.84 -8.62
C PRO A 88 2.72 15.93 -7.32
N PRO A 89 3.16 14.80 -6.77
CA PRO A 89 3.98 14.81 -5.57
C PRO A 89 5.27 15.62 -5.74
N GLY A 90 5.63 16.35 -4.71
CA GLY A 90 6.84 17.18 -4.68
C GLY A 90 7.48 17.18 -3.29
N PRO A 91 8.53 17.99 -3.09
CA PRO A 91 9.26 18.03 -1.81
C PRO A 91 8.43 18.46 -0.62
N LEU A 92 7.31 19.14 -0.85
CA LEU A 92 6.39 19.58 0.20
C LEU A 92 5.22 18.63 0.38
N SER A 93 5.26 17.45 -0.24
CA SER A 93 4.20 16.45 -0.08
C SER A 93 4.01 16.08 1.40
N SER A 94 2.77 15.93 1.81
CA SER A 94 2.44 15.49 3.16
C SER A 94 2.70 13.99 3.38
N PHE A 95 3.01 13.24 2.31
CA PHE A 95 3.34 11.83 2.41
C PHE A 95 4.85 11.59 2.36
N LEU A 96 5.30 10.67 3.20
CA LEU A 96 6.65 10.12 3.14
C LEU A 96 6.72 9.07 2.03
N ASN A 97 7.87 9.00 1.35
CA ASN A 97 8.12 7.99 0.32
C ASN A 97 7.12 8.04 -0.84
N VAL A 98 6.56 9.21 -1.10
CA VAL A 98 5.54 9.40 -2.14
C VAL A 98 6.09 8.97 -3.50
N ASN A 99 5.22 8.32 -4.29
CA ASN A 99 5.58 7.87 -5.62
C ASN A 99 5.32 9.00 -6.64
N PRO A 100 6.36 9.61 -7.25
CA PRO A 100 6.13 10.69 -8.19
C PRO A 100 5.81 10.22 -9.62
N ASP A 101 5.79 8.92 -9.85
CA ASP A 101 5.64 8.34 -11.18
C ASP A 101 4.18 8.17 -11.60
N LEU A 102 3.28 8.15 -10.63
CA LEU A 102 1.84 7.92 -10.86
C LEU A 102 1.02 9.01 -10.19
N LEU A 103 -0.01 9.49 -10.87
CA LEU A 103 -1.06 10.26 -10.21
C LEU A 103 -2.14 9.29 -9.72
N VAL A 104 -2.50 9.45 -8.46
CA VAL A 104 -3.35 8.49 -7.75
C VAL A 104 -4.81 8.96 -7.73
N SER A 105 -5.72 8.01 -7.87
CA SER A 105 -7.15 8.18 -7.60
C SER A 105 -7.58 7.10 -6.65
N THR A 106 -8.47 7.41 -5.71
CA THR A 106 -9.00 6.41 -4.79
C THR A 106 -10.52 6.44 -4.75
N ALA A 107 -11.11 5.29 -4.45
CA ALA A 107 -12.54 5.21 -4.13
C ALA A 107 -12.73 4.25 -2.98
N GLN A 108 -13.50 4.68 -2.01
CA GLN A 108 -13.95 3.79 -0.94
C GLN A 108 -15.34 3.31 -1.33
N VAL A 109 -15.53 2.00 -1.37
CA VAL A 109 -16.71 1.39 -1.97
C VAL A 109 -17.51 0.64 -0.92
N ASP A 110 -18.82 0.83 -0.93
CA ASP A 110 -19.77 0.05 -0.13
C ASP A 110 -20.82 -0.53 -1.07
N LEU A 111 -20.80 -1.83 -1.25
CA LEU A 111 -21.74 -2.60 -2.07
C LEU A 111 -22.99 -3.02 -1.29
N GLY A 112 -23.17 -2.53 -0.05
CA GLY A 112 -24.36 -2.79 0.74
C GLY A 112 -25.66 -2.35 0.07
N PRO A 113 -25.68 -1.20 -0.63
CA PRO A 113 -26.86 -0.81 -1.41
C PRO A 113 -27.12 -1.66 -2.66
N GLY A 114 -26.10 -2.34 -3.20
CA GLY A 114 -26.22 -3.17 -4.40
C GLY A 114 -25.01 -3.09 -5.32
N PRO A 115 -25.09 -3.75 -6.47
CA PRO A 115 -24.01 -3.75 -7.46
C PRO A 115 -23.69 -2.36 -8.02
N LEU A 116 -22.42 -2.17 -8.40
CA LEU A 116 -21.95 -0.93 -9.04
C LEU A 116 -21.32 -1.24 -10.40
N LEU A 117 -21.48 -0.31 -11.33
CA LEU A 117 -20.70 -0.28 -12.57
C LEU A 117 -19.50 0.63 -12.36
N LEU A 118 -18.31 0.05 -12.41
CA LEU A 118 -17.05 0.77 -12.43
C LEU A 118 -16.70 1.05 -13.90
N ARG A 119 -16.53 2.31 -14.22
CA ARG A 119 -16.09 2.73 -15.56
C ARG A 119 -14.60 3.04 -15.53
N LEU A 120 -13.88 2.42 -16.47
CA LEU A 120 -12.45 2.58 -16.66
C LEU A 120 -12.21 3.31 -17.99
N PRO A 121 -11.46 4.43 -18.00
CA PRO A 121 -11.21 5.16 -19.26
C PRO A 121 -10.28 4.39 -20.20
N PRO A 122 -10.38 4.60 -21.51
CA PRO A 122 -9.38 4.07 -22.43
C PRO A 122 -8.05 4.82 -22.27
N ALA A 123 -6.97 4.06 -22.14
CA ALA A 123 -5.60 4.58 -21.98
C ALA A 123 -4.59 3.62 -22.64
N PRO A 124 -4.69 3.40 -23.98
CA PRO A 124 -3.90 2.36 -24.66
C PRO A 124 -2.39 2.62 -24.59
N ASP A 125 -1.95 3.88 -24.56
CA ASP A 125 -0.53 4.25 -24.61
C ASP A 125 0.01 4.67 -23.25
N ARG A 126 -0.71 4.36 -22.17
CA ARG A 126 -0.33 4.79 -20.82
C ARG A 126 -0.48 3.64 -19.82
N TYR A 127 0.60 3.35 -19.11
CA TYR A 127 0.49 2.41 -17.98
C TYR A 127 -0.50 2.95 -16.95
N HIS A 128 -1.41 2.09 -16.56
CA HIS A 128 -2.34 2.36 -15.47
C HIS A 128 -2.71 1.06 -14.78
N VAL A 129 -3.03 1.17 -13.51
CA VAL A 129 -3.43 0.04 -12.67
C VAL A 129 -4.50 0.50 -11.70
N LEU A 130 -5.50 -0.34 -11.47
CA LEU A 130 -6.44 -0.22 -10.37
C LEU A 130 -6.31 -1.50 -9.54
N ALA A 131 -5.94 -1.35 -8.28
CA ALA A 131 -5.86 -2.46 -7.33
C ALA A 131 -7.06 -2.37 -6.38
N CYS A 132 -7.79 -3.49 -6.23
CA CYS A 132 -8.97 -3.60 -5.37
C CYS A 132 -8.59 -4.33 -4.09
N TYR A 133 -8.73 -3.64 -2.94
CA TYR A 133 -8.34 -4.15 -1.62
C TYR A 133 -9.57 -4.49 -0.80
N ASP A 134 -9.58 -5.69 -0.22
CA ASP A 134 -10.60 -6.07 0.75
C ASP A 134 -10.22 -5.53 2.16
N PRO A 135 -11.12 -5.63 3.17
CA PRO A 135 -10.79 -5.17 4.52
C PRO A 135 -9.61 -5.88 5.17
N TRP A 136 -9.24 -7.08 4.70
CA TRP A 136 -8.10 -7.84 5.22
C TRP A 136 -6.79 -7.52 4.50
N LEU A 137 -6.77 -6.43 3.70
CA LEU A 137 -5.61 -5.95 2.96
C LEU A 137 -5.20 -6.88 1.80
N ASN A 138 -6.03 -7.82 1.39
CA ASN A 138 -5.76 -8.58 0.18
C ASN A 138 -6.03 -7.71 -1.04
N VAL A 139 -5.10 -7.66 -2.00
CA VAL A 139 -5.46 -7.23 -3.35
C VAL A 139 -6.17 -8.43 -3.98
N PHE A 140 -7.47 -8.30 -4.20
CA PHE A 140 -8.26 -9.41 -4.72
C PHE A 140 -8.58 -9.29 -6.22
N ALA A 141 -8.28 -8.14 -6.83
CA ALA A 141 -8.43 -7.94 -8.27
C ALA A 141 -7.54 -6.80 -8.74
N TYR A 142 -7.05 -6.91 -9.96
CA TYR A 142 -6.36 -5.85 -10.69
C TYR A 142 -7.10 -5.55 -11.99
N LEU A 143 -7.13 -4.29 -12.37
CA LEU A 143 -7.60 -3.80 -13.66
C LEU A 143 -6.52 -2.90 -14.24
N GLY A 144 -6.51 -2.72 -15.55
CA GLY A 144 -5.57 -1.82 -16.21
C GLY A 144 -4.65 -2.53 -17.18
N THR A 145 -3.51 -1.92 -17.46
CA THR A 145 -2.61 -2.30 -18.56
C THR A 145 -2.26 -3.78 -18.61
N ARG A 146 -1.97 -4.40 -17.47
CA ARG A 146 -1.56 -5.83 -17.43
C ARG A 146 -2.75 -6.77 -17.55
N THR A 147 -3.90 -6.40 -17.00
CA THR A 147 -5.05 -7.33 -16.84
C THR A 147 -6.13 -7.12 -17.91
N THR A 148 -6.64 -5.89 -18.03
CA THR A 148 -7.75 -5.58 -18.93
C THR A 148 -7.32 -4.80 -20.17
N GLY A 149 -6.03 -4.48 -20.28
CA GLY A 149 -5.50 -3.74 -21.42
C GLY A 149 -5.83 -2.26 -21.37
N GLY A 150 -5.62 -1.58 -22.48
CA GLY A 150 -5.78 -0.14 -22.58
C GLY A 150 -7.11 0.35 -23.15
N GLU A 151 -8.04 -0.55 -23.47
CA GLU A 151 -9.30 -0.16 -24.16
C GLU A 151 -10.32 0.49 -23.24
N GLY A 152 -10.14 0.36 -21.93
CA GLY A 152 -11.14 0.82 -20.96
C GLY A 152 -12.38 -0.08 -20.94
N GLY A 153 -13.47 0.42 -20.39
CA GLY A 153 -14.73 -0.33 -20.37
C GLY A 153 -15.48 -0.24 -19.08
N GLU A 154 -16.51 -1.06 -18.96
CA GLU A 154 -17.34 -1.16 -17.76
C GLU A 154 -17.13 -2.50 -17.08
N ILE A 155 -16.97 -2.46 -15.77
CA ILE A 155 -16.78 -3.64 -14.92
C ILE A 155 -17.93 -3.67 -13.91
N LEU A 156 -18.57 -4.83 -13.77
CA LEU A 156 -19.65 -5.03 -12.81
C LEU A 156 -19.06 -5.50 -11.48
N LEU A 157 -19.20 -4.68 -10.43
CA LEU A 157 -18.80 -5.03 -9.07
C LEU A 157 -20.02 -5.57 -8.31
N LEU A 158 -19.93 -6.80 -7.83
CA LEU A 158 -20.99 -7.47 -7.06
C LEU A 158 -20.59 -7.58 -5.59
N PRO A 159 -21.57 -7.43 -4.68
CA PRO A 159 -21.32 -7.78 -3.27
C PRO A 159 -21.11 -9.29 -3.10
N PRO A 160 -20.59 -9.75 -1.95
CA PRO A 160 -20.45 -11.18 -1.70
C PRO A 160 -21.76 -11.93 -1.89
N GLY A 161 -21.72 -13.03 -2.65
CA GLY A 161 -22.92 -13.83 -2.97
C GLY A 161 -23.87 -13.14 -3.94
N GLY A 162 -23.44 -12.07 -4.58
CA GLY A 162 -24.28 -11.33 -5.52
C GLY A 162 -24.57 -12.13 -6.79
N ASP A 163 -25.81 -12.00 -7.28
CA ASP A 163 -26.26 -12.74 -8.46
C ASP A 163 -26.02 -11.93 -9.76
N ALA A 164 -25.09 -12.38 -10.59
CA ALA A 164 -24.82 -11.76 -11.88
C ALA A 164 -25.96 -12.01 -12.89
N THR A 165 -26.80 -13.01 -12.68
CA THR A 165 -27.87 -13.33 -13.64
C THR A 165 -28.97 -12.26 -13.69
N ALA A 166 -29.01 -11.37 -12.70
CA ALA A 166 -29.99 -10.27 -12.66
C ALA A 166 -29.75 -9.22 -13.77
N THR A 167 -28.62 -9.25 -14.47
CA THR A 167 -28.22 -8.16 -15.37
C THR A 167 -28.01 -8.56 -16.82
N GLY A 168 -28.02 -9.86 -17.17
CA GLY A 168 -27.82 -10.25 -18.56
C GLY A 168 -27.43 -11.69 -18.82
N ARG A 169 -26.61 -11.92 -19.85
CA ARG A 169 -26.13 -13.25 -20.24
C ARG A 169 -24.77 -13.53 -19.60
N PRO A 170 -24.68 -14.48 -18.67
CA PRO A 170 -23.39 -14.87 -18.13
C PRO A 170 -22.49 -15.50 -19.20
N GLY A 171 -21.20 -15.22 -19.12
CA GLY A 171 -20.19 -15.75 -20.02
C GLY A 171 -18.83 -15.77 -19.36
N THR A 172 -17.83 -16.11 -20.17
CA THR A 172 -16.42 -16.11 -19.74
C THR A 172 -15.58 -15.44 -20.83
N ASP A 173 -14.64 -14.58 -20.45
CA ASP A 173 -13.71 -13.96 -21.40
C ASP A 173 -12.56 -14.91 -21.76
N ALA A 174 -11.66 -14.44 -22.63
CA ALA A 174 -10.51 -15.24 -23.10
C ALA A 174 -9.53 -15.60 -21.96
N GLY A 175 -9.55 -14.86 -20.85
CA GLY A 175 -8.75 -15.14 -19.66
C GLY A 175 -9.44 -16.04 -18.63
N GLY A 176 -10.65 -16.53 -18.91
CA GLY A 176 -11.39 -17.37 -18.00
C GLY A 176 -12.20 -16.62 -16.96
N HIS A 177 -12.24 -15.28 -17.04
CA HIS A 177 -12.96 -14.47 -16.05
C HIS A 177 -14.45 -14.41 -16.36
N ARG A 178 -15.25 -14.38 -15.31
CA ARG A 178 -16.71 -14.27 -15.42
C ARG A 178 -17.11 -12.97 -16.10
N THR A 179 -18.05 -13.03 -17.06
CA THR A 179 -18.57 -11.84 -17.76
C THR A 179 -20.11 -11.82 -17.71
N ASP A 180 -20.68 -10.62 -17.80
CA ASP A 180 -22.10 -10.40 -17.93
C ASP A 180 -22.35 -9.37 -19.03
N ALA A 181 -23.07 -9.74 -20.06
CA ALA A 181 -23.33 -8.90 -21.24
C ALA A 181 -22.03 -8.31 -21.84
N GLY A 182 -20.94 -9.08 -21.80
CA GLY A 182 -19.62 -8.65 -22.29
C GLY A 182 -18.82 -7.81 -21.28
N ARG A 183 -19.37 -7.49 -20.12
CA ARG A 183 -18.64 -6.77 -19.07
C ARG A 183 -17.94 -7.77 -18.16
N LEU A 184 -16.73 -7.46 -17.74
CA LEU A 184 -16.04 -8.22 -16.69
C LEU A 184 -16.83 -8.13 -15.38
N VAL A 185 -16.98 -9.24 -14.67
CA VAL A 185 -17.67 -9.30 -13.38
C VAL A 185 -16.67 -9.58 -12.26
N ILE A 186 -16.69 -8.75 -11.23
CA ILE A 186 -15.87 -8.94 -10.03
C ILE A 186 -16.81 -9.11 -8.84
N GLU A 187 -16.83 -10.28 -8.23
CA GLU A 187 -17.51 -10.49 -6.96
C GLU A 187 -16.54 -10.12 -5.84
N ALA A 188 -16.88 -9.10 -5.06
CA ALA A 188 -16.04 -8.63 -3.97
C ALA A 188 -16.08 -9.61 -2.78
N PRO A 189 -14.95 -9.86 -2.11
CA PRO A 189 -14.94 -10.75 -0.94
C PRO A 189 -15.62 -10.14 0.31
N ALA A 190 -15.89 -8.84 0.28
CA ALA A 190 -16.59 -8.12 1.34
C ALA A 190 -17.45 -7.02 0.72
N ARG A 191 -18.49 -6.56 1.42
CA ARG A 191 -19.32 -5.47 0.90
C ARG A 191 -18.58 -4.12 0.86
N VAL A 192 -17.57 -3.95 1.72
CA VAL A 192 -16.74 -2.74 1.74
C VAL A 192 -15.37 -3.08 1.16
N LEU A 193 -14.84 -2.19 0.33
CA LEU A 193 -13.52 -2.35 -0.28
C LEU A 193 -12.93 -0.98 -0.60
N SER A 194 -11.63 -0.95 -0.91
CA SER A 194 -10.94 0.25 -1.38
C SER A 194 -10.38 -0.02 -2.78
N ILE A 195 -10.49 0.95 -3.67
CA ILE A 195 -9.84 0.93 -4.98
C ILE A 195 -8.75 2.02 -4.98
N VAL A 196 -7.53 1.63 -5.32
CA VAL A 196 -6.42 2.56 -5.52
C VAL A 196 -6.01 2.45 -6.99
N ALA A 197 -6.15 3.56 -7.71
CA ALA A 197 -5.82 3.65 -9.12
C ALA A 197 -4.57 4.53 -9.30
N GLY A 198 -3.68 4.12 -10.19
CA GLY A 198 -2.52 4.91 -10.58
C GLY A 198 -2.43 5.03 -12.09
N PHE A 199 -2.20 6.25 -12.57
CA PHE A 199 -1.96 6.53 -13.99
C PHE A 199 -0.55 7.09 -14.13
N ALA A 200 0.26 6.52 -15.03
CA ALA A 200 1.62 6.99 -15.28
C ALA A 200 1.63 8.47 -15.65
N TYR A 201 2.55 9.21 -15.03
CA TYR A 201 2.68 10.66 -15.15
C TYR A 201 4.09 11.00 -15.62
N ARG A 202 4.20 11.81 -16.66
CA ARG A 202 5.46 12.12 -17.36
C ARG A 202 5.87 13.58 -17.23
N GLY A 203 5.59 14.19 -16.07
CA GLY A 203 5.98 15.56 -15.81
C GLY A 203 4.88 16.59 -16.10
N PRO A 204 5.14 17.87 -15.82
CA PRO A 204 4.10 18.92 -15.83
C PRO A 204 3.30 19.06 -17.13
N ALA A 205 3.93 18.83 -18.27
CA ALA A 205 3.26 18.94 -19.58
C ALA A 205 2.18 17.85 -19.76
N ASP A 206 2.31 16.74 -19.03
CA ASP A 206 1.41 15.59 -19.12
C ASP A 206 0.20 15.69 -18.16
N LEU A 207 0.24 16.60 -17.21
CA LEU A 207 -0.74 16.69 -16.11
C LEU A 207 -2.19 16.77 -16.61
N ARG A 208 -2.44 17.59 -17.63
CA ARG A 208 -3.79 17.76 -18.19
C ARG A 208 -4.35 16.46 -18.77
N ALA A 209 -3.48 15.69 -19.44
CA ALA A 209 -3.90 14.40 -20.03
C ALA A 209 -4.24 13.36 -18.96
N VAL A 210 -3.44 13.31 -17.88
CA VAL A 210 -3.71 12.36 -16.77
C VAL A 210 -5.00 12.74 -16.04
N ARG A 211 -5.20 14.04 -15.77
CA ARG A 211 -6.44 14.50 -15.12
C ARG A 211 -7.69 14.16 -15.95
N ALA A 212 -7.59 14.27 -17.28
CA ALA A 212 -8.71 13.91 -18.15
C ALA A 212 -9.05 12.41 -18.08
N LEU A 213 -8.08 11.56 -17.76
CA LEU A 213 -8.34 10.13 -17.50
C LEU A 213 -8.96 9.93 -16.11
N GLN A 214 -8.40 10.59 -15.09
CA GLN A 214 -8.94 10.51 -13.74
C GLN A 214 -10.42 10.93 -13.69
N ASP A 215 -10.78 12.01 -14.39
CA ASP A 215 -12.15 12.54 -14.44
C ASP A 215 -13.16 11.56 -15.08
N GLN A 216 -12.68 10.58 -15.84
CA GLN A 216 -13.55 9.58 -16.47
C GLN A 216 -13.78 8.34 -15.60
N LEU A 217 -13.02 8.19 -14.51
CA LEU A 217 -13.28 7.11 -13.55
C LEU A 217 -14.62 7.36 -12.86
N SER A 218 -15.49 6.38 -12.82
CA SER A 218 -16.76 6.53 -12.11
C SER A 218 -17.26 5.19 -11.55
N LEU A 219 -18.09 5.32 -10.51
CA LEU A 219 -18.81 4.22 -9.88
C LEU A 219 -20.29 4.59 -9.89
N ASN A 220 -21.10 3.82 -10.60
CA ASN A 220 -22.51 4.12 -10.79
C ASN A 220 -23.37 2.95 -10.30
N PRO A 221 -24.37 3.20 -9.45
CA PRO A 221 -25.24 2.11 -9.01
C PRO A 221 -26.07 1.57 -10.18
N LEU A 222 -26.28 0.26 -10.22
CA LEU A 222 -27.19 -0.34 -11.20
C LEU A 222 -28.63 0.05 -10.90
N ASP A 223 -28.99 0.09 -9.63
CA ASP A 223 -30.31 0.54 -9.17
C ASP A 223 -30.23 2.02 -8.78
N LEU A 224 -30.84 2.88 -9.57
CA LEU A 224 -30.84 4.32 -9.32
C LEU A 224 -31.62 4.72 -8.06
N ASP A 225 -32.48 3.84 -7.56
CA ASP A 225 -33.25 4.04 -6.32
C ASP A 225 -32.57 3.39 -5.11
N ALA A 226 -31.35 2.85 -5.28
CA ALA A 226 -30.62 2.22 -4.18
C ALA A 226 -30.39 3.19 -3.02
N ARG A 227 -30.45 2.65 -1.80
CA ARG A 227 -30.17 3.44 -0.59
C ARG A 227 -28.72 3.97 -0.62
N ARG A 228 -28.45 4.98 0.18
CA ARG A 228 -27.09 5.53 0.29
C ARG A 228 -26.14 4.53 0.95
N PRO A 229 -24.87 4.52 0.56
CA PRO A 229 -23.88 3.68 1.22
C PRO A 229 -23.64 4.13 2.67
N GLU A 230 -23.48 3.18 3.57
CA GLU A 230 -23.30 3.42 5.00
C GLU A 230 -21.84 3.26 5.45
N GLY A 231 -21.06 2.47 4.70
CA GLY A 231 -19.70 2.14 5.05
C GLY A 231 -19.60 1.08 6.15
N PRO A 232 -18.42 0.90 6.74
CA PRO A 232 -18.22 -0.02 7.86
C PRO A 232 -19.06 0.37 9.07
N PRO A 233 -19.54 -0.61 9.86
CA PRO A 233 -20.29 -0.28 11.08
C PRO A 233 -19.43 0.48 12.10
N ASP A 234 -20.05 1.44 12.77
CA ASP A 234 -19.40 2.25 13.80
C ASP A 234 -19.13 1.46 15.07
N ARG A 235 -18.02 1.77 15.73
CA ARG A 235 -17.75 1.23 17.07
C ARG A 235 -18.62 1.91 18.13
N SER A 236 -18.84 1.21 19.24
CA SER A 236 -19.52 1.82 20.39
C SER A 236 -18.66 2.96 20.98
N LYS A 237 -19.27 4.13 21.13
CA LYS A 237 -18.63 5.29 21.77
C LYS A 237 -18.49 5.12 23.29
N ARG A 238 -19.14 4.09 23.86
CA ARG A 238 -19.06 3.77 25.29
C ARG A 238 -17.79 2.99 25.65
N VAL A 239 -17.11 2.42 24.65
CA VAL A 239 -15.84 1.71 24.86
C VAL A 239 -14.70 2.76 24.94
N CYS A 240 -13.88 2.68 25.99
CA CYS A 240 -12.76 3.59 26.18
C CYS A 240 -11.68 3.43 25.09
N ASP A 241 -10.92 4.49 24.84
CA ASP A 241 -10.00 4.55 23.72
C ASP A 241 -8.88 3.50 23.77
N ASP A 242 -8.44 3.13 24.96
CA ASP A 242 -7.40 2.10 25.13
C ASP A 242 -7.88 0.66 24.83
N LEU A 243 -9.21 0.47 24.70
CA LEU A 243 -9.81 -0.78 24.22
C LEU A 243 -10.44 -0.64 22.85
N ARG A 244 -10.24 0.52 22.20
CA ARG A 244 -10.81 0.83 20.89
C ARG A 244 -10.47 -0.25 19.84
N PHE A 245 -9.21 -0.67 19.76
CA PHE A 245 -8.77 -1.70 18.80
C PHE A 245 -9.62 -2.98 18.93
N TRP A 246 -9.86 -3.42 20.17
CA TRP A 246 -10.59 -4.66 20.43
C TRP A 246 -12.06 -4.56 20.04
N GLU A 247 -12.67 -3.40 20.28
CA GLU A 247 -14.06 -3.16 19.85
C GLU A 247 -14.17 -3.14 18.33
N GLU A 248 -13.24 -2.44 17.66
CA GLU A 248 -13.19 -2.41 16.20
C GLU A 248 -12.96 -3.81 15.62
N LEU A 249 -12.01 -4.56 16.18
CA LEU A 249 -11.78 -5.94 15.77
C LEU A 249 -13.06 -6.77 15.91
N ARG A 250 -13.76 -6.65 17.05
CA ARG A 250 -15.00 -7.40 17.33
C ARG A 250 -16.09 -7.11 16.30
N ILE A 251 -16.39 -5.84 16.05
CA ILE A 251 -17.49 -5.47 15.14
C ILE A 251 -17.11 -5.72 13.67
N TRP A 252 -15.86 -5.47 13.30
CA TRP A 252 -15.46 -5.62 11.89
C TRP A 252 -15.15 -7.08 11.53
N LEU A 253 -14.71 -7.91 12.47
CA LEU A 253 -14.57 -9.36 12.25
C LEU A 253 -15.94 -9.99 11.92
N ARG A 254 -17.02 -9.50 12.54
CA ARG A 254 -18.38 -9.92 12.25
C ARG A 254 -18.86 -9.37 10.89
N ALA A 255 -18.55 -8.10 10.61
CA ALA A 255 -19.01 -7.44 9.38
C ALA A 255 -18.26 -7.92 8.14
N PHE A 256 -16.99 -8.29 8.29
CA PHE A 256 -16.08 -8.67 7.22
C PHE A 256 -15.32 -9.94 7.61
N PRO A 257 -16.01 -11.08 7.73
CA PRO A 257 -15.35 -12.32 8.16
C PRO A 257 -14.26 -12.73 7.15
N PRO A 258 -13.11 -13.20 7.63
CA PRO A 258 -12.06 -13.72 6.74
C PRO A 258 -12.50 -15.08 6.15
N PRO A 259 -11.71 -15.67 5.25
CA PRO A 259 -11.97 -17.03 4.80
C PRO A 259 -12.14 -18.00 5.97
N GLN A 260 -12.93 -19.06 5.79
CA GLN A 260 -13.31 -19.97 6.87
C GLN A 260 -12.08 -20.52 7.65
N VAL A 261 -11.01 -20.87 6.96
CA VAL A 261 -9.79 -21.37 7.59
C VAL A 261 -9.16 -20.34 8.55
N GLU A 262 -9.25 -19.05 8.21
CA GLU A 262 -8.76 -17.98 9.08
C GLU A 262 -9.75 -17.68 10.22
N LEU A 263 -11.05 -17.85 9.96
CA LEU A 263 -12.07 -17.72 11.01
C LEU A 263 -11.92 -18.84 12.04
N ASP A 264 -11.63 -20.06 11.59
CA ASP A 264 -11.37 -21.21 12.48
C ASP A 264 -10.13 -20.96 13.35
N TYR A 265 -9.08 -20.38 12.76
CA TYR A 265 -7.89 -19.96 13.52
C TYR A 265 -8.25 -18.90 14.57
N ALA A 266 -9.11 -17.93 14.21
CA ALA A 266 -9.49 -16.82 15.09
C ALA A 266 -10.32 -17.29 16.30
N ARG A 267 -10.94 -18.48 16.25
CA ARG A 267 -11.69 -19.06 17.38
C ARG A 267 -10.85 -19.15 18.66
N ARG A 268 -9.54 -19.31 18.53
CA ARG A 268 -8.62 -19.34 19.69
C ARG A 268 -8.63 -18.03 20.48
N PHE A 269 -9.16 -16.95 19.92
CA PHE A 269 -9.26 -15.63 20.55
C PHE A 269 -10.62 -15.41 21.24
N GLU A 270 -11.48 -16.43 21.27
CA GLU A 270 -12.84 -16.32 21.82
C GLU A 270 -12.85 -15.82 23.27
N ALA A 271 -11.89 -16.27 24.09
CA ALA A 271 -11.75 -15.86 25.49
C ALA A 271 -11.44 -14.36 25.68
N LEU A 272 -11.06 -13.68 24.61
CA LEU A 272 -10.81 -12.22 24.62
C LEU A 272 -12.10 -11.41 24.37
N GLY A 273 -13.22 -12.07 24.03
CA GLY A 273 -14.49 -11.41 23.78
C GLY A 273 -14.72 -10.91 22.36
N VAL A 274 -13.82 -11.25 21.40
CA VAL A 274 -13.90 -10.74 20.02
C VAL A 274 -15.11 -11.29 19.24
N PHE A 275 -15.78 -12.32 19.76
CA PHE A 275 -17.00 -12.88 19.17
C PHE A 275 -18.24 -12.61 20.03
N THR A 276 -18.09 -11.89 21.14
CA THR A 276 -19.15 -11.71 22.14
C THR A 276 -20.09 -10.56 21.77
N ASP A 277 -21.38 -10.73 22.00
CA ASP A 277 -22.38 -9.68 21.83
C ASP A 277 -23.38 -9.76 23.00
N PRO A 278 -23.65 -8.65 23.71
CA PRO A 278 -23.13 -7.29 23.50
C PRO A 278 -21.65 -7.15 23.84
N SER A 279 -21.08 -5.98 23.54
CA SER A 279 -19.65 -5.73 23.72
C SER A 279 -19.20 -5.92 25.17
N PRO A 280 -18.21 -6.79 25.43
CA PRO A 280 -17.66 -6.96 26.77
C PRO A 280 -16.70 -5.84 27.16
N TYR A 281 -16.45 -4.88 26.25
CA TYR A 281 -15.46 -3.80 26.44
C TYR A 281 -16.08 -2.50 26.96
N ILE A 282 -17.42 -2.44 27.10
CA ILE A 282 -18.12 -1.26 27.65
C ILE A 282 -17.86 -1.14 29.15
N ASP A 283 -18.06 -2.23 29.88
CA ASP A 283 -17.74 -2.33 31.31
C ASP A 283 -16.88 -3.59 31.51
N PRO A 284 -15.62 -3.54 31.08
CA PRO A 284 -14.80 -4.75 31.02
C PRO A 284 -14.39 -5.27 32.40
N ASP A 285 -14.31 -6.58 32.53
CA ASP A 285 -13.63 -7.20 33.66
C ASP A 285 -12.20 -6.64 33.74
N PRO A 286 -11.74 -6.19 34.93
CA PRO A 286 -10.41 -5.56 35.06
C PRO A 286 -9.23 -6.44 34.58
N ALA A 287 -9.29 -7.77 34.83
CA ALA A 287 -8.23 -8.67 34.39
C ALA A 287 -8.22 -8.82 32.85
N LEU A 288 -9.40 -8.90 32.24
CA LEU A 288 -9.53 -8.90 30.78
C LEU A 288 -8.98 -7.59 30.19
N ALA A 289 -9.40 -6.44 30.73
CA ALA A 289 -8.94 -5.13 30.24
C ALA A 289 -7.42 -4.99 30.32
N TRP A 290 -6.82 -5.46 31.42
CA TRP A 290 -5.36 -5.46 31.62
C TRP A 290 -4.67 -6.35 30.57
N SER A 291 -5.20 -7.57 30.38
CA SER A 291 -4.64 -8.53 29.40
C SER A 291 -4.69 -7.96 27.97
N LEU A 292 -5.80 -7.32 27.61
CA LEU A 292 -5.99 -6.72 26.29
C LEU A 292 -5.02 -5.57 26.04
N ARG A 293 -4.83 -4.67 27.03
CA ARG A 293 -3.88 -3.55 26.93
C ARG A 293 -2.44 -4.07 26.82
N SER A 294 -2.09 -5.05 27.67
CA SER A 294 -0.76 -5.64 27.67
C SER A 294 -0.47 -6.40 26.38
N GLY A 295 -1.43 -7.19 25.90
CA GLY A 295 -1.32 -7.94 24.65
C GLY A 295 -1.17 -7.02 23.44
N LEU A 296 -1.91 -5.91 23.39
CA LEU A 296 -1.77 -4.92 22.32
C LEU A 296 -0.35 -4.35 22.26
N ARG A 297 0.21 -3.97 23.43
CA ARG A 297 1.60 -3.46 23.51
C ARG A 297 2.59 -4.54 23.05
N THR A 298 2.46 -5.75 23.58
CA THR A 298 3.35 -6.88 23.23
C THR A 298 3.31 -7.18 21.74
N GLY A 299 2.11 -7.22 21.16
CA GLY A 299 1.95 -7.47 19.72
C GLY A 299 2.53 -6.35 18.86
N ARG A 300 2.31 -5.10 19.25
CA ARG A 300 2.90 -3.93 18.57
C ARG A 300 4.43 -3.99 18.59
N ASP A 301 5.01 -4.21 19.78
CA ASP A 301 6.47 -4.31 19.96
C ASP A 301 7.04 -5.47 19.12
N ALA A 302 6.31 -6.57 19.02
CA ALA A 302 6.74 -7.71 18.18
C ALA A 302 6.79 -7.33 16.70
N LEU A 303 5.78 -6.64 16.20
CA LEU A 303 5.77 -6.15 14.80
C LEU A 303 6.89 -5.13 14.56
N GLU A 304 7.17 -4.25 15.53
CA GLU A 304 8.27 -3.27 15.40
C GLU A 304 9.63 -3.98 15.30
N ARG A 305 9.88 -4.97 16.15
CA ARG A 305 11.12 -5.75 16.08
C ARG A 305 11.30 -6.45 14.74
N LEU A 306 10.21 -6.93 14.14
CA LEU A 306 10.28 -7.58 12.83
C LEU A 306 10.61 -6.56 11.71
N ALA A 307 10.18 -5.32 11.86
CA ALA A 307 10.49 -4.26 10.89
C ALA A 307 11.99 -3.95 10.85
N ASP A 308 12.68 -4.13 11.98
CA ASP A 308 14.11 -3.87 12.10
C ASP A 308 14.99 -5.04 11.62
N VAL A 309 14.38 -6.20 11.31
CA VAL A 309 15.14 -7.34 10.79
C VAL A 309 15.68 -6.98 9.41
N GLY A 310 16.98 -6.93 9.29
CA GLY A 310 17.66 -6.56 8.05
C GLY A 310 17.32 -7.50 6.90
N ARG A 311 16.90 -6.93 5.79
CA ARG A 311 16.68 -7.67 4.55
C ARG A 311 18.03 -7.90 3.88
N ARG A 312 18.17 -9.02 3.19
CA ARG A 312 19.40 -9.29 2.45
C ARG A 312 19.54 -8.30 1.30
N ALA A 313 20.67 -7.61 1.31
CA ALA A 313 21.02 -6.69 0.22
C ALA A 313 21.88 -7.42 -0.80
N ASN A 314 21.66 -7.11 -2.08
CA ASN A 314 22.52 -7.53 -3.17
C ASN A 314 23.12 -6.30 -3.81
N GLN A 315 24.43 -6.15 -3.77
CA GLN A 315 25.14 -4.96 -4.26
C GLN A 315 24.63 -3.66 -3.63
N GLY A 316 24.18 -3.72 -2.37
CA GLY A 316 23.59 -2.57 -1.66
C GLY A 316 22.08 -2.42 -1.83
N TRP A 317 21.46 -3.15 -2.76
CA TRP A 317 20.02 -3.04 -3.06
C TRP A 317 19.21 -4.09 -2.31
N VAL A 318 18.07 -3.65 -1.79
CA VAL A 318 17.09 -4.51 -1.10
C VAL A 318 15.81 -4.55 -1.93
N SER A 319 15.42 -5.73 -2.37
CA SER A 319 14.24 -5.93 -3.24
C SER A 319 12.96 -6.12 -2.43
N THR A 320 11.81 -5.76 -3.03
CA THR A 320 10.47 -5.92 -2.45
C THR A 320 9.62 -6.99 -3.17
N LEU A 321 10.26 -7.99 -3.80
CA LEU A 321 9.57 -8.96 -4.68
C LEU A 321 8.40 -9.70 -4.01
N HIS A 322 8.53 -10.07 -2.74
CA HIS A 322 7.57 -10.98 -2.08
C HIS A 322 6.82 -10.33 -0.91
N GLU A 323 6.64 -9.01 -0.94
CA GLU A 323 5.98 -8.29 0.17
C GLU A 323 4.46 -8.42 0.17
N ALA A 324 3.85 -8.77 -0.96
CA ALA A 324 2.40 -8.85 -1.10
C ALA A 324 1.86 -10.30 -1.19
N ASP A 325 2.73 -11.31 -1.07
CA ASP A 325 2.40 -12.72 -1.34
C ASP A 325 1.61 -13.40 -0.20
N TYR A 326 1.04 -12.60 0.70
CA TYR A 326 0.23 -13.10 1.82
C TYR A 326 -1.24 -13.35 1.45
N ASN A 327 -1.65 -13.05 0.22
CA ASN A 327 -3.01 -13.36 -0.25
C ASN A 327 -3.06 -14.82 -0.70
N LEU A 328 -3.71 -15.69 0.10
CA LEU A 328 -3.80 -17.13 -0.14
C LEU A 328 -5.22 -17.60 -0.47
N ASP A 329 -6.17 -16.67 -0.68
CA ASP A 329 -7.59 -17.03 -0.73
C ASP A 329 -8.42 -16.22 -1.72
N ARG A 330 -7.89 -15.11 -2.26
CA ARG A 330 -8.69 -14.15 -3.04
C ARG A 330 -8.02 -13.90 -4.40
N PHE A 331 -8.39 -14.70 -5.39
CA PHE A 331 -7.76 -14.74 -6.73
C PHE A 331 -8.75 -14.27 -7.81
N GLY A 332 -9.14 -13.00 -7.76
CA GLY A 332 -9.96 -12.38 -8.81
C GLY A 332 -9.10 -11.96 -10.01
N PRO A 333 -9.70 -11.25 -10.98
CA PRO A 333 -8.99 -10.89 -12.22
C PRO A 333 -7.61 -10.26 -11.95
N GLY A 334 -6.59 -10.79 -12.61
CA GLY A 334 -5.22 -10.29 -12.54
C GLY A 334 -4.44 -10.70 -11.29
N VAL A 335 -5.05 -11.38 -10.33
CA VAL A 335 -4.34 -11.95 -9.16
C VAL A 335 -3.97 -13.40 -9.51
N LEU A 336 -2.69 -13.72 -9.39
CA LEU A 336 -2.18 -15.05 -9.77
C LEU A 336 -2.40 -16.06 -8.63
N ASP A 337 -3.09 -17.15 -8.94
CA ASP A 337 -3.21 -18.35 -8.12
C ASP A 337 -2.02 -19.25 -8.50
N ASP A 338 -0.85 -18.96 -7.93
CA ASP A 338 0.42 -19.58 -8.30
C ASP A 338 1.33 -19.62 -7.07
N PRO A 339 1.79 -20.83 -6.66
CA PRO A 339 2.67 -20.98 -5.50
C PRO A 339 3.94 -20.11 -5.52
N ALA A 340 4.38 -19.64 -6.69
CA ALA A 340 5.51 -18.71 -6.78
C ALA A 340 5.20 -17.35 -6.15
N TRP A 341 3.91 -17.00 -6.02
CA TRP A 341 3.43 -15.71 -5.50
C TRP A 341 2.56 -15.90 -4.25
N GLU A 342 2.81 -16.97 -3.51
CA GLU A 342 2.12 -17.26 -2.26
C GLU A 342 3.13 -17.54 -1.16
N MET A 343 2.84 -17.08 0.04
CA MET A 343 3.62 -17.47 1.22
C MET A 343 3.49 -18.97 1.45
N PRO A 344 4.56 -19.66 1.87
CA PRO A 344 4.53 -21.13 2.00
C PRO A 344 3.56 -21.64 3.07
N ASP A 345 3.22 -20.81 4.04
CA ASP A 345 2.24 -21.19 5.05
C ASP A 345 1.48 -19.97 5.60
N ARG A 346 0.33 -20.23 6.21
CA ARG A 346 -0.58 -19.20 6.70
C ARG A 346 -0.02 -18.42 7.90
N ALA A 347 0.88 -19.00 8.69
CA ALA A 347 1.48 -18.28 9.81
C ALA A 347 2.40 -17.16 9.28
N GLN A 348 3.22 -17.48 8.27
CA GLN A 348 4.06 -16.50 7.61
C GLN A 348 3.19 -15.43 6.90
N ALA A 349 2.12 -15.86 6.23
CA ALA A 349 1.21 -14.94 5.54
C ALA A 349 0.56 -13.95 6.51
N ARG A 350 0.13 -14.39 7.69
CA ARG A 350 -0.45 -13.51 8.72
C ARG A 350 0.57 -12.44 9.18
N ILE A 351 1.82 -12.85 9.43
CA ILE A 351 2.88 -11.93 9.83
C ILE A 351 3.20 -10.93 8.70
N ALA A 352 3.35 -11.42 7.47
CA ALA A 352 3.64 -10.57 6.31
C ALA A 352 2.52 -9.55 6.08
N ARG A 353 1.25 -9.98 6.20
CA ARG A 353 0.09 -9.11 6.08
C ARG A 353 0.10 -8.03 7.18
N ALA A 354 0.42 -8.40 8.43
CA ALA A 354 0.51 -7.44 9.54
C ALA A 354 1.62 -6.43 9.29
N MET A 355 2.76 -6.86 8.74
CA MET A 355 3.86 -5.97 8.36
C MET A 355 3.46 -5.03 7.23
N ALA A 356 2.75 -5.53 6.22
CA ALA A 356 2.24 -4.73 5.11
C ALA A 356 1.27 -3.65 5.59
N ALA A 357 0.41 -3.98 6.56
CA ALA A 357 -0.60 -3.06 7.11
C ALA A 357 -0.01 -1.84 7.85
N ARG A 358 1.30 -1.86 8.14
CA ARG A 358 1.99 -0.70 8.73
C ARG A 358 2.20 0.43 7.71
N ARG A 359 1.89 0.20 6.45
CA ARG A 359 2.05 1.16 5.35
C ARG A 359 0.67 1.58 4.80
N PRO A 360 0.58 2.75 4.15
CA PRO A 360 -0.66 3.12 3.46
C PRO A 360 -1.05 2.10 2.40
N LEU A 361 -2.33 2.07 2.03
CA LEU A 361 -2.81 1.27 0.90
C LEU A 361 -2.03 1.63 -0.37
N GLY A 362 -1.67 0.62 -1.14
CA GLY A 362 -0.88 0.81 -2.37
C GLY A 362 0.14 -0.30 -2.59
N ILE A 363 0.29 -1.22 -1.63
CA ILE A 363 1.16 -2.37 -1.83
C ILE A 363 0.52 -3.30 -2.87
N VAL A 364 1.32 -3.74 -3.85
CA VAL A 364 0.86 -4.62 -4.93
C VAL A 364 1.84 -5.78 -5.09
N HIS A 365 1.39 -6.85 -5.74
CA HIS A 365 2.28 -7.98 -6.06
C HIS A 365 3.37 -7.56 -7.03
N ALA A 366 4.53 -8.19 -6.91
CA ALA A 366 5.69 -7.84 -7.75
C ALA A 366 5.41 -7.96 -9.24
N TYR A 367 4.57 -8.89 -9.66
CA TYR A 367 4.23 -9.04 -11.08
C TYR A 367 3.40 -7.87 -11.64
N GLU A 368 2.88 -6.99 -10.78
CA GLU A 368 2.28 -5.71 -11.20
C GLU A 368 3.33 -4.60 -11.18
N SER A 369 3.99 -4.41 -10.04
CA SER A 369 5.14 -3.52 -9.91
C SER A 369 5.97 -3.90 -8.69
N THR A 370 7.28 -3.67 -8.79
CA THR A 370 8.18 -3.94 -7.68
C THR A 370 9.23 -2.86 -7.56
N SER A 371 9.99 -2.85 -6.48
CA SER A 371 11.06 -1.88 -6.27
C SER A 371 12.29 -2.50 -5.62
N ALA A 372 13.40 -1.82 -5.81
CA ALA A 372 14.64 -2.09 -5.09
C ALA A 372 15.12 -0.77 -4.46
N HIS A 373 15.58 -0.85 -3.22
CA HIS A 373 15.98 0.29 -2.41
C HIS A 373 17.47 0.22 -2.11
N CYS A 374 18.19 1.36 -2.20
CA CYS A 374 19.61 1.42 -1.92
C CYS A 374 19.98 2.70 -1.17
N ALA A 375 20.65 2.55 -0.02
CA ALA A 375 21.10 3.68 0.80
C ALA A 375 22.61 3.64 1.04
N VAL A 376 23.32 2.72 0.37
CA VAL A 376 24.78 2.56 0.56
C VAL A 376 25.50 2.43 -0.79
N ASP A 377 26.76 2.80 -0.81
CA ASP A 377 27.62 2.58 -1.98
C ASP A 377 28.20 1.15 -2.00
N VAL A 378 29.04 0.87 -2.99
CA VAL A 378 29.66 -0.46 -3.18
C VAL A 378 30.51 -0.89 -1.98
N GLU A 379 31.03 0.07 -1.20
CA GLU A 379 31.85 -0.19 0.00
C GLU A 379 30.99 -0.29 1.28
N GLY A 380 29.68 -0.09 1.18
CA GLY A 380 28.74 -0.15 2.31
C GLY A 380 28.62 1.17 3.08
N HIS A 381 29.19 2.26 2.59
CA HIS A 381 29.04 3.59 3.20
C HIS A 381 27.70 4.21 2.80
N ARG A 382 27.07 4.92 3.73
CA ARG A 382 25.81 5.63 3.45
C ARG A 382 25.97 6.62 2.30
N LEU A 383 24.96 6.68 1.46
CA LEU A 383 24.88 7.68 0.40
C LEU A 383 24.60 9.05 1.02
N THR A 384 25.39 10.05 0.66
CA THR A 384 25.27 11.40 1.19
C THR A 384 25.69 12.43 0.15
N GLY A 385 25.05 13.59 0.13
CA GLY A 385 25.37 14.66 -0.80
C GLY A 385 26.74 15.34 -0.62
N ALA A 386 27.52 14.89 0.36
CA ALA A 386 28.91 15.29 0.50
C ALA A 386 29.83 14.67 -0.57
N HIS A 387 29.33 13.70 -1.31
CA HIS A 387 30.10 12.97 -2.34
C HIS A 387 29.31 12.84 -3.62
N ASP A 388 30.02 12.65 -4.71
CA ASP A 388 29.45 12.38 -6.03
C ASP A 388 29.50 10.88 -6.29
N TYR A 389 28.50 10.38 -7.01
CA TYR A 389 28.38 8.94 -7.28
C TYR A 389 28.02 8.71 -8.75
N ARG A 390 28.34 7.52 -9.21
CA ARG A 390 27.94 7.02 -10.52
C ARG A 390 27.24 5.67 -10.35
N LEU A 391 26.07 5.56 -10.96
CA LEU A 391 25.36 4.29 -11.15
C LEU A 391 25.32 4.00 -12.65
N ARG A 392 26.01 2.95 -13.09
CA ARG A 392 25.93 2.49 -14.46
C ARG A 392 24.78 1.51 -14.55
N LEU A 393 23.56 2.06 -14.66
CA LEU A 393 22.35 1.25 -14.59
C LEU A 393 22.19 0.42 -15.85
N LYS A 394 22.18 -0.91 -15.68
CA LYS A 394 21.70 -1.81 -16.73
C LYS A 394 20.16 -1.77 -16.63
N PRO A 395 19.45 -1.28 -17.66
CA PRO A 395 18.01 -1.14 -17.54
C PRO A 395 17.32 -2.45 -17.16
N PRO A 396 16.46 -2.45 -16.16
CA PRO A 396 15.69 -3.67 -15.83
C PRO A 396 14.75 -4.03 -16.97
N PRO A 397 14.60 -5.32 -17.30
CA PRO A 397 13.59 -5.72 -18.29
C PRO A 397 12.20 -5.52 -17.72
N VAL A 398 11.43 -4.60 -18.33
CA VAL A 398 10.06 -4.28 -17.92
C VAL A 398 9.19 -4.11 -19.16
N ASP A 399 7.91 -4.44 -19.08
CA ASP A 399 6.95 -4.26 -20.18
C ASP A 399 6.30 -2.87 -20.17
N ALA A 400 6.48 -2.09 -19.08
CA ALA A 400 5.98 -0.72 -19.03
C ALA A 400 7.14 0.28 -18.94
N PHE A 401 7.62 0.58 -17.74
CA PHE A 401 8.73 1.52 -17.56
C PHE A 401 9.39 1.29 -16.19
N TRP A 402 10.57 1.90 -16.03
CA TRP A 402 11.26 1.96 -14.73
C TRP A 402 11.61 3.40 -14.38
N THR A 403 11.74 3.65 -13.07
CA THR A 403 12.20 4.95 -12.57
C THR A 403 13.23 4.75 -11.46
N LEU A 404 14.15 5.70 -11.33
CA LEU A 404 15.09 5.78 -10.21
C LEU A 404 14.82 7.08 -9.47
N THR A 405 14.25 7.00 -8.27
CA THR A 405 13.80 8.15 -7.49
C THR A 405 14.71 8.39 -6.29
N MET A 406 14.97 9.67 -6.00
CA MET A 406 15.78 10.13 -4.87
C MET A 406 14.89 10.54 -3.70
N TYR A 407 15.21 10.07 -2.49
CA TYR A 407 14.56 10.51 -1.24
C TYR A 407 15.61 10.90 -0.22
N ASP A 408 15.34 11.94 0.55
CA ASP A 408 16.22 12.30 1.66
C ASP A 408 16.08 11.26 2.79
N GLU A 409 17.08 11.24 3.68
CA GLU A 409 17.09 10.40 4.87
C GLU A 409 17.31 11.29 6.11
N PRO A 410 16.69 10.99 7.24
CA PRO A 410 15.82 9.82 7.49
C PRO A 410 14.34 10.04 7.13
N ASP A 411 13.96 11.24 6.68
CA ASP A 411 12.55 11.63 6.60
C ASP A 411 11.81 11.01 5.39
N GLY A 412 12.50 10.77 4.27
CA GLY A 412 11.88 10.13 3.12
C GLY A 412 11.08 11.06 2.22
N TYR A 413 11.45 12.35 2.17
CA TYR A 413 10.83 13.31 1.24
C TYR A 413 11.56 13.34 -0.10
N LEU A 414 10.84 13.73 -1.15
CA LEU A 414 11.47 14.05 -2.43
C LEU A 414 12.41 15.25 -2.26
N VAL A 415 13.56 15.22 -2.95
CA VAL A 415 14.61 16.20 -2.75
C VAL A 415 14.40 17.43 -3.64
N ASP A 416 14.18 18.59 -3.03
CA ASP A 416 14.02 19.85 -3.76
C ASP A 416 15.31 20.16 -4.55
N ASN A 417 15.15 20.56 -5.81
CA ASN A 417 16.28 20.89 -6.67
C ASN A 417 15.85 21.83 -7.81
N PRO A 418 16.80 22.58 -8.41
CA PRO A 418 16.46 23.59 -9.42
C PRO A 418 15.77 23.06 -10.69
N LEU A 419 15.88 21.77 -10.96
CA LEU A 419 15.24 21.15 -12.14
C LEU A 419 13.82 20.64 -11.84
N GLY A 420 13.42 20.55 -10.57
CA GLY A 420 12.22 19.83 -10.17
C GLY A 420 12.27 18.35 -10.57
N ARG A 421 13.47 17.80 -10.68
CA ARG A 421 13.70 16.41 -11.09
C ARG A 421 13.90 15.54 -9.86
N TYR A 422 12.91 14.72 -9.54
CA TYR A 422 12.95 13.83 -8.39
C TYR A 422 13.33 12.39 -8.77
N SER A 423 13.23 12.08 -10.06
CA SER A 423 13.55 10.75 -10.60
C SER A 423 14.12 10.84 -12.00
N ILE A 424 14.78 9.78 -12.41
CA ILE A 424 15.11 9.48 -13.80
C ILE A 424 14.16 8.38 -14.26
N ASN A 425 13.52 8.55 -15.41
CA ASN A 425 12.50 7.65 -15.95
C ASN A 425 13.01 7.06 -17.27
N SER A 426 12.77 5.77 -17.49
CA SER A 426 13.15 5.09 -18.74
C SER A 426 12.54 5.73 -20.01
N GLN A 427 11.52 6.56 -19.82
CA GLN A 427 10.85 7.27 -20.92
C GLN A 427 11.41 8.68 -21.15
N ASP A 428 12.42 9.09 -20.36
CA ASP A 428 13.15 10.33 -20.60
C ASP A 428 14.14 10.17 -21.78
N ASP A 429 14.60 11.27 -22.34
CA ASP A 429 15.62 11.29 -23.42
C ASP A 429 17.01 11.02 -22.81
N LEU A 430 17.24 9.81 -22.34
CA LEU A 430 18.48 9.41 -21.67
C LEU A 430 19.58 9.10 -22.68
N VAL A 431 20.82 9.39 -22.28
CA VAL A 431 22.01 9.01 -23.05
C VAL A 431 22.45 7.62 -22.60
N HIS A 432 22.55 6.70 -23.56
CA HIS A 432 22.97 5.32 -23.32
C HIS A 432 24.42 5.11 -23.74
N GLU A 433 25.11 4.23 -23.04
CA GLU A 433 26.41 3.72 -23.47
C GLU A 433 26.26 2.69 -24.59
N PRO A 434 27.34 2.35 -25.32
CA PRO A 434 27.24 1.37 -26.43
C PRO A 434 26.70 0.00 -26.02
N ASP A 435 26.82 -0.40 -24.76
CA ASP A 435 26.26 -1.68 -24.25
C ASP A 435 24.81 -1.57 -23.78
N GLY A 436 24.18 -0.38 -23.97
CA GLY A 436 22.81 -0.13 -23.58
C GLY A 436 22.63 0.32 -22.13
N SER A 437 23.70 0.37 -21.34
CA SER A 437 23.60 0.86 -19.96
C SER A 437 23.39 2.38 -19.92
N VAL A 438 22.78 2.88 -18.84
CA VAL A 438 22.55 4.30 -18.61
C VAL A 438 23.50 4.76 -17.50
N PRO A 439 24.50 5.60 -17.84
CA PRO A 439 25.42 6.14 -16.83
C PRO A 439 24.73 7.30 -16.09
N ILE A 440 24.20 7.01 -14.90
CA ILE A 440 23.49 7.99 -14.07
C ILE A 440 24.50 8.64 -13.12
N LEU A 441 24.57 9.98 -13.18
CA LEU A 441 25.39 10.78 -12.27
C LEU A 441 24.51 11.24 -11.11
N ILE A 442 24.95 10.98 -9.89
CA ILE A 442 24.21 11.32 -8.67
C ILE A 442 25.10 12.26 -7.86
N GLN A 443 24.77 13.54 -7.87
CA GLN A 443 25.56 14.57 -7.16
C GLN A 443 24.68 15.78 -6.88
N HIS A 444 25.05 16.55 -5.84
CA HIS A 444 24.28 17.72 -5.44
C HIS A 444 24.43 18.88 -6.42
N GLU A 445 25.66 19.21 -6.78
CA GLU A 445 25.94 20.31 -7.70
C GLU A 445 25.75 19.88 -9.15
N ALA A 446 25.28 20.80 -9.98
CA ALA A 446 25.10 20.51 -11.41
C ALA A 446 26.41 20.14 -12.06
N PRO A 447 26.44 19.10 -12.90
CA PRO A 447 27.66 18.79 -13.64
C PRO A 447 28.02 19.93 -14.62
N PRO A 448 29.32 20.12 -14.94
CA PRO A 448 29.70 21.09 -15.95
C PRO A 448 29.01 20.81 -17.28
N PRO A 449 28.70 21.83 -18.08
CA PRO A 449 28.08 21.65 -19.40
C PRO A 449 29.08 21.07 -20.39
N GLU A 450 29.28 19.77 -20.33
CA GLU A 450 30.28 19.03 -21.11
C GLU A 450 29.65 17.79 -21.78
N PRO A 451 30.17 17.40 -22.97
CA PRO A 451 29.63 16.20 -23.63
C PRO A 451 29.81 14.92 -22.83
N ALA A 452 30.80 14.85 -21.94
CA ALA A 452 31.06 13.63 -21.15
C ALA A 452 30.13 13.40 -19.98
N ALA A 453 29.36 14.42 -19.57
CA ALA A 453 28.45 14.33 -18.43
C ALA A 453 27.08 14.94 -18.77
N PRO A 454 26.27 14.23 -19.58
CA PRO A 454 25.01 14.81 -20.02
C PRO A 454 24.06 15.04 -18.86
N THR A 455 23.53 16.25 -18.78
CA THR A 455 22.52 16.60 -17.73
C THR A 455 21.26 15.78 -17.83
N ALA A 456 21.01 15.17 -18.99
CA ALA A 456 19.89 14.23 -19.16
C ALA A 456 19.95 13.07 -18.14
N ASN A 457 21.17 12.61 -17.83
CA ASN A 457 21.39 11.48 -16.92
C ASN A 457 21.78 11.93 -15.50
N TRP A 458 21.62 13.21 -15.15
CA TRP A 458 21.94 13.73 -13.82
C TRP A 458 20.72 13.65 -12.91
N LEU A 459 20.85 12.96 -11.76
CA LEU A 459 19.87 12.94 -10.68
C LEU A 459 20.42 13.79 -9.52
N PRO A 460 19.83 14.97 -9.28
CA PRO A 460 20.31 15.85 -8.21
C PRO A 460 20.18 15.21 -6.83
N ALA A 461 21.28 15.16 -6.08
CA ALA A 461 21.31 14.54 -4.77
C ALA A 461 20.92 15.51 -3.65
N ALA A 462 20.36 14.97 -2.57
CA ALA A 462 20.15 15.71 -1.31
C ALA A 462 21.48 16.25 -0.80
N ARG A 463 21.44 17.32 0.02
CA ARG A 463 22.67 17.79 0.70
C ARG A 463 23.13 16.83 1.80
N GLY A 464 22.17 16.21 2.49
CA GLY A 464 22.43 15.23 3.54
C GLY A 464 22.39 13.80 3.03
N ASP A 465 22.11 12.88 3.93
CA ASP A 465 21.97 11.47 3.58
C ASP A 465 20.74 11.26 2.69
N PHE A 466 20.81 10.25 1.81
CA PHE A 466 19.72 9.94 0.89
C PHE A 466 19.68 8.45 0.57
N ARG A 467 18.58 8.03 -0.01
CA ARG A 467 18.45 6.70 -0.59
C ARG A 467 17.82 6.79 -1.98
N LEU A 468 18.06 5.76 -2.75
CA LEU A 468 17.48 5.60 -4.08
C LEU A 468 16.46 4.49 -4.08
N VAL A 469 15.41 4.66 -4.87
CA VAL A 469 14.37 3.62 -5.09
C VAL A 469 14.25 3.42 -6.60
N LEU A 470 14.61 2.23 -7.06
CA LEU A 470 14.40 1.79 -8.43
C LEU A 470 13.04 1.09 -8.48
N ARG A 471 12.06 1.70 -9.15
CA ARG A 471 10.74 1.11 -9.37
C ARG A 471 10.65 0.52 -10.76
N MET A 472 10.01 -0.63 -10.85
CA MET A 472 9.87 -1.41 -12.09
C MET A 472 8.38 -1.74 -12.27
N TYR A 473 7.79 -1.21 -13.33
CA TYR A 473 6.37 -1.38 -13.63
C TYR A 473 6.19 -2.44 -14.71
N ARG A 474 5.37 -3.44 -14.47
CA ARG A 474 5.22 -4.65 -15.28
C ARG A 474 6.59 -5.31 -15.50
N PRO A 475 7.26 -5.73 -14.41
CA PRO A 475 8.58 -6.33 -14.54
C PRO A 475 8.56 -7.66 -15.31
N GLY A 476 9.60 -7.85 -16.09
CA GLY A 476 9.79 -9.09 -16.86
C GLY A 476 10.32 -10.23 -16.01
N SER A 477 10.39 -11.41 -16.62
CA SER A 477 10.75 -12.65 -15.92
C SER A 477 12.09 -12.60 -15.19
N GLU A 478 13.08 -11.90 -15.76
CA GLU A 478 14.42 -11.80 -15.13
C GLU A 478 14.39 -11.03 -13.81
N VAL A 479 13.50 -10.03 -13.71
CA VAL A 479 13.28 -9.31 -12.44
C VAL A 479 12.52 -10.23 -11.47
N LEU A 480 11.47 -10.85 -11.96
CA LEU A 480 10.54 -11.64 -11.11
C LEU A 480 11.19 -12.91 -10.54
N ASN A 481 12.15 -13.51 -11.24
CA ASN A 481 12.85 -14.69 -10.75
C ASN A 481 14.15 -14.36 -10.01
N GLY A 482 14.45 -13.05 -9.83
CA GLY A 482 15.65 -12.59 -9.12
C GLY A 482 16.95 -12.66 -9.91
N ALA A 483 16.89 -12.97 -11.20
CA ALA A 483 18.09 -12.99 -12.06
C ALA A 483 18.63 -11.58 -12.34
N TYR A 484 17.73 -10.59 -12.41
CA TYR A 484 18.12 -9.19 -12.52
C TYR A 484 18.49 -8.63 -11.14
N SER A 485 19.64 -7.96 -11.05
CA SER A 485 20.04 -7.22 -9.87
C SER A 485 20.57 -5.84 -10.31
N PRO A 486 20.09 -4.75 -9.70
CA PRO A 486 20.65 -3.44 -10.06
C PRO A 486 22.14 -3.37 -9.70
N PRO A 487 22.97 -2.71 -10.53
CA PRO A 487 24.40 -2.59 -10.25
C PRO A 487 24.68 -1.76 -9.01
N ALA A 488 25.86 -1.98 -8.40
CA ALA A 488 26.30 -1.21 -7.24
C ALA A 488 26.50 0.27 -7.60
N ILE A 489 26.34 1.13 -6.60
CA ILE A 489 26.56 2.57 -6.71
C ILE A 489 28.01 2.86 -6.33
N HIS A 490 28.74 3.51 -7.21
CA HIS A 490 30.18 3.80 -7.01
C HIS A 490 30.39 5.26 -6.66
N ARG A 491 31.10 5.51 -5.59
CA ARG A 491 31.54 6.85 -5.20
C ARG A 491 32.64 7.31 -6.17
N LEU A 492 32.51 8.53 -6.62
CA LEU A 492 33.57 9.18 -7.46
C LEU A 492 34.61 9.82 -6.55
N GLY A 493 35.85 9.76 -6.93
CA GLY A 493 36.98 10.27 -6.15
C GLY A 493 37.05 11.79 -6.04
#